data_beed3608a68c7e7fe54940c57cab78c4
#
_entry.id   beed3608a68c7e7fe54940c57cab78c4
#
_cell.length_a   1.000
_cell.length_b   1.000
_cell.length_c   1.000
_cell.angle_alpha   90.00
_cell.angle_beta   90.00
_cell.angle_gamma   90.00
#
_symmetry.space_group_name_H-M   'P 1'
#
loop_
_entity.id
_entity.type
_entity.pdbx_description
1 polymer ?
#
loop_
_entity_poly.entity_id
_entity_poly.type
_entity_poly.pdbx_seq_one_letter_code
_entity_poly.pdbx_strand_id
1 'polypeptide(L)'
;MIKKNLRLFVTLSIIGYLFYFLYENKSYINFSSYKTNYLFIIFLVFVIKHSLQGLINQILYSNIDIKIKLVDALFATIINSLGNIFGPLNLGLGLKFAYFKNKFKFKNSDFIKVSIDYAVFHLFYTIGIFLLVLIYLDRNEYSEYVNIFTFLFFGLFLVILSSNKIVNFINDSGLNPKIKQIFSIINFNSIKRNRLKLFISANFHYIFTFLTIYLTFNFLNIDNTFFDAINFAVIGEISSFYRITPGNIGIIEIALIFFKDLLSLTTIQIILISITQRLLSLLSLGFINLTLGLFFKVSD
;
A
#
# COMPACT_ATOMS: atom_id res chain seq x y z
N MET A 1 13.37 -16.50 -19.68
CA MET A 1 13.09 -15.50 -20.73
C MET A 1 11.59 -15.39 -21.04
N ILE A 2 10.89 -16.47 -21.36
CA ILE A 2 9.44 -16.50 -21.73
C ILE A 2 8.53 -15.82 -20.68
N LYS A 3 8.70 -16.09 -19.38
CA LYS A 3 7.88 -15.49 -18.31
C LYS A 3 8.03 -13.96 -18.23
N LYS A 4 9.21 -13.38 -18.56
CA LYS A 4 9.43 -11.93 -18.54
C LYS A 4 8.69 -11.25 -19.70
N ASN A 5 8.75 -11.84 -20.89
CA ASN A 5 8.10 -11.30 -22.08
C ASN A 5 6.57 -11.38 -21.97
N LEU A 6 6.03 -12.50 -21.42
CA LEU A 6 4.59 -12.65 -21.20
C LEU A 6 4.05 -11.56 -20.25
N ARG A 7 4.77 -11.24 -19.17
CA ARG A 7 4.37 -10.19 -18.24
C ARG A 7 4.41 -8.80 -18.84
N LEU A 8 5.48 -8.50 -19.59
CA LEU A 8 5.58 -7.25 -20.33
C LEU A 8 4.41 -7.10 -21.30
N PHE A 9 4.10 -8.17 -22.04
CA PHE A 9 2.96 -8.21 -22.96
C PHE A 9 1.64 -7.94 -22.24
N VAL A 10 1.35 -8.66 -21.13
CA VAL A 10 0.13 -8.45 -20.32
C VAL A 10 0.06 -7.01 -19.83
N THR A 11 1.15 -6.45 -19.30
CA THR A 11 1.18 -5.06 -18.83
C THR A 11 0.89 -4.07 -19.95
N LEU A 12 1.54 -4.23 -21.11
CA LEU A 12 1.31 -3.36 -22.28
C LEU A 12 -0.12 -3.48 -22.80
N SER A 13 -0.67 -4.71 -22.81
CA SER A 13 -2.07 -4.93 -23.20
C SER A 13 -3.05 -4.24 -22.27
N ILE A 14 -2.83 -4.29 -20.94
CA ILE A 14 -3.66 -3.61 -19.95
C ILE A 14 -3.56 -2.08 -20.11
N ILE A 15 -2.34 -1.55 -20.24
CA ILE A 15 -2.12 -0.12 -20.47
C ILE A 15 -2.80 0.31 -21.77
N GLY A 16 -2.61 -0.43 -22.85
CA GLY A 16 -3.26 -0.19 -24.14
C GLY A 16 -4.78 -0.20 -24.03
N TYR A 17 -5.34 -1.18 -23.30
CA TYR A 17 -6.78 -1.26 -23.05
C TYR A 17 -7.30 -0.05 -22.26
N LEU A 18 -6.58 0.40 -21.22
CA LEU A 18 -6.97 1.58 -20.44
C LEU A 18 -6.98 2.84 -21.31
N PHE A 19 -5.96 3.03 -22.16
CA PHE A 19 -5.93 4.17 -23.11
C PHE A 19 -7.04 4.07 -24.14
N TYR A 20 -7.28 2.89 -24.73
CA TYR A 20 -8.37 2.65 -25.65
C TYR A 20 -9.72 2.96 -25.00
N PHE A 21 -9.94 2.44 -23.79
CA PHE A 21 -11.16 2.68 -23.01
C PHE A 21 -11.39 4.17 -22.73
N LEU A 22 -10.36 4.91 -22.33
CA LEU A 22 -10.45 6.35 -22.12
C LEU A 22 -10.75 7.10 -23.44
N TYR A 23 -10.15 6.66 -24.54
CA TYR A 23 -10.39 7.25 -25.86
C TYR A 23 -11.83 7.04 -26.32
N GLU A 24 -12.35 5.83 -26.24
CA GLU A 24 -13.75 5.50 -26.55
C GLU A 24 -14.74 6.29 -25.69
N ASN A 25 -14.40 6.50 -24.42
CA ASN A 25 -15.26 7.17 -23.46
C ASN A 25 -14.93 8.67 -23.28
N LYS A 26 -14.15 9.27 -24.18
CA LYS A 26 -13.73 10.68 -24.07
C LYS A 26 -14.90 11.67 -24.00
N SER A 27 -16.05 11.34 -24.57
CA SER A 27 -17.26 12.15 -24.50
C SER A 27 -17.87 12.26 -23.09
N TYR A 28 -17.57 11.28 -22.22
CA TYR A 28 -17.97 11.31 -20.81
C TYR A 28 -16.96 12.03 -19.92
N ILE A 29 -15.76 12.37 -20.46
CA ILE A 29 -14.69 13.05 -19.72
C ILE A 29 -14.80 14.53 -19.98
N ASN A 30 -15.50 15.23 -19.11
CA ASN A 30 -15.65 16.67 -19.23
C ASN A 30 -14.60 17.40 -18.37
N PHE A 31 -13.46 17.73 -18.98
CA PHE A 31 -12.37 18.43 -18.27
C PHE A 31 -12.77 19.81 -17.73
N SER A 32 -13.76 20.48 -18.34
CA SER A 32 -14.22 21.80 -17.89
C SER A 32 -15.00 21.74 -16.58
N SER A 33 -15.51 20.57 -16.20
CA SER A 33 -16.21 20.36 -14.92
C SER A 33 -15.27 20.12 -13.74
N TYR A 34 -13.96 19.90 -13.99
CA TYR A 34 -13.02 19.56 -12.93
C TYR A 34 -12.63 20.76 -12.08
N LYS A 35 -12.66 20.58 -10.78
CA LYS A 35 -12.32 21.61 -9.79
C LYS A 35 -10.81 21.63 -9.53
N THR A 36 -10.05 22.26 -10.42
CA THR A 36 -8.57 22.25 -10.45
C THR A 36 -7.90 22.77 -9.18
N ASN A 37 -8.59 23.58 -8.38
CA ASN A 37 -8.11 24.03 -7.07
C ASN A 37 -7.80 22.89 -6.09
N TYR A 38 -8.44 21.72 -6.24
CA TYR A 38 -8.14 20.55 -5.42
C TYR A 38 -6.81 19.88 -5.77
N LEU A 39 -6.28 20.02 -6.98
CA LEU A 39 -5.04 19.35 -7.41
C LEU A 39 -3.86 19.66 -6.48
N PHE A 40 -3.69 20.93 -6.12
CA PHE A 40 -2.61 21.33 -5.23
C PHE A 40 -2.78 20.77 -3.83
N ILE A 41 -4.01 20.74 -3.32
CA ILE A 41 -4.31 20.17 -1.99
C ILE A 41 -4.04 18.66 -1.99
N ILE A 42 -4.50 17.95 -3.01
CA ILE A 42 -4.26 16.50 -3.15
C ILE A 42 -2.76 16.21 -3.21
N PHE A 43 -2.01 17.00 -3.98
CA PHE A 43 -0.55 16.88 -4.06
C PHE A 43 0.11 17.03 -2.68
N LEU A 44 -0.26 18.03 -1.89
CA LEU A 44 0.26 18.22 -0.54
C LEU A 44 -0.09 17.06 0.39
N VAL A 45 -1.32 16.56 0.30
CA VAL A 45 -1.77 15.40 1.08
C VAL A 45 -0.95 14.15 0.72
N PHE A 46 -0.62 13.95 -0.57
CA PHE A 46 0.29 12.87 -0.98
C PHE A 46 1.70 13.03 -0.43
N VAL A 47 2.25 14.24 -0.40
CA VAL A 47 3.57 14.50 0.21
C VAL A 47 3.57 14.09 1.69
N ILE A 48 2.53 14.45 2.43
CA ILE A 48 2.37 14.05 3.85
C ILE A 48 2.23 12.53 3.96
N LYS A 49 1.36 11.91 3.16
CA LYS A 49 1.15 10.45 3.14
C LYS A 49 2.45 9.68 2.93
N HIS A 50 3.25 10.05 1.93
CA HIS A 50 4.54 9.39 1.65
C HIS A 50 5.56 9.66 2.76
N SER A 51 5.52 10.83 3.38
CA SER A 51 6.37 11.14 4.53
C SER A 51 6.04 10.27 5.74
N LEU A 52 4.75 10.07 6.03
CA LEU A 52 4.29 9.15 7.08
C LEU A 52 4.68 7.71 6.79
N GLN A 53 4.63 7.27 5.53
CA GLN A 53 5.12 5.95 5.12
C GLN A 53 6.62 5.77 5.42
N GLY A 54 7.42 6.80 5.20
CA GLY A 54 8.83 6.82 5.60
C GLY A 54 9.02 6.72 7.11
N LEU A 55 8.22 7.44 7.88
CA LEU A 55 8.23 7.37 9.35
C LEU A 55 7.86 5.96 9.87
N ILE A 56 6.85 5.33 9.31
CA ILE A 56 6.47 3.94 9.64
C ILE A 56 7.64 3.00 9.37
N ASN A 57 8.29 3.12 8.23
CA ASN A 57 9.49 2.34 7.92
C ASN A 57 10.59 2.58 8.96
N GLN A 58 10.88 3.83 9.34
CA GLN A 58 11.88 4.16 10.36
C GLN A 58 11.56 3.49 11.70
N ILE A 59 10.30 3.55 12.14
CA ILE A 59 9.85 2.93 13.40
C ILE A 59 10.08 1.42 13.37
N LEU A 60 9.67 0.74 12.29
CA LEU A 60 9.80 -0.70 12.16
C LEU A 60 11.27 -1.17 12.22
N TYR A 61 12.17 -0.47 11.55
CA TYR A 61 13.60 -0.81 11.59
C TYR A 61 14.23 -0.48 12.96
N SER A 62 13.81 0.61 13.60
CA SER A 62 14.29 0.94 14.94
C SER A 62 13.88 -0.11 15.99
N ASN A 63 12.78 -0.80 15.76
CA ASN A 63 12.27 -1.85 16.65
C ASN A 63 13.11 -3.13 16.63
N ILE A 64 13.94 -3.32 15.64
CA ILE A 64 14.94 -4.40 15.54
C ILE A 64 16.37 -3.90 15.80
N ASP A 65 16.51 -2.80 16.54
CA ASP A 65 17.77 -2.19 16.96
C ASP A 65 18.62 -1.60 15.81
N ILE A 66 18.01 -1.37 14.65
CA ILE A 66 18.70 -0.76 13.52
C ILE A 66 18.33 0.72 13.43
N LYS A 67 19.29 1.58 13.75
CA LYS A 67 19.12 3.03 13.71
C LYS A 67 19.21 3.56 12.29
N ILE A 68 18.07 3.92 11.71
CA ILE A 68 17.96 4.56 10.38
C ILE A 68 17.51 6.00 10.59
N LYS A 69 18.16 6.95 9.92
CA LYS A 69 17.69 8.35 9.88
C LYS A 69 16.39 8.42 9.06
N LEU A 70 15.52 9.38 9.41
CA LEU A 70 14.27 9.58 8.68
C LEU A 70 14.50 9.82 7.18
N VAL A 71 15.53 10.56 6.83
CA VAL A 71 15.94 10.83 5.43
C VAL A 71 16.18 9.52 4.66
N ASP A 72 16.89 8.57 5.26
CA ASP A 72 17.19 7.28 4.63
C ASP A 72 15.92 6.41 4.51
N ALA A 73 15.05 6.49 5.51
CA ALA A 73 13.76 5.79 5.47
C ALA A 73 12.82 6.37 4.41
N LEU A 74 12.79 7.69 4.24
CA LEU A 74 12.07 8.39 3.18
C LEU A 74 12.63 8.01 1.80
N PHE A 75 13.93 8.07 1.62
CA PHE A 75 14.57 7.70 0.36
C PHE A 75 14.30 6.23 -0.01
N ALA A 76 14.40 5.32 0.96
CA ALA A 76 14.04 3.93 0.77
C ALA A 76 12.56 3.73 0.40
N THR A 77 11.66 4.56 0.95
CA THR A 77 10.24 4.57 0.60
C THR A 77 10.03 5.02 -0.84
N ILE A 78 10.71 6.08 -1.27
CA ILE A 78 10.65 6.59 -2.65
C ILE A 78 11.13 5.52 -3.63
N ILE A 79 12.32 4.94 -3.39
CA ILE A 79 12.87 3.87 -4.24
C ILE A 79 11.90 2.68 -4.34
N ASN A 80 11.31 2.28 -3.21
CA ASN A 80 10.33 1.20 -3.19
C ASN A 80 9.09 1.54 -4.01
N SER A 81 8.55 2.74 -3.84
CA SER A 81 7.35 3.18 -4.56
C SER A 81 7.59 3.34 -6.06
N LEU A 82 8.65 4.04 -6.46
CA LEU A 82 9.02 4.20 -7.86
C LEU A 82 9.37 2.87 -8.52
N GLY A 83 10.15 2.02 -7.82
CA GLY A 83 10.48 0.68 -8.33
C GLY A 83 9.25 -0.21 -8.54
N ASN A 84 8.23 -0.07 -7.70
CA ASN A 84 6.97 -0.80 -7.86
C ASN A 84 6.10 -0.21 -8.98
N ILE A 85 6.13 1.10 -9.21
CA ILE A 85 5.37 1.75 -10.30
C ILE A 85 5.95 1.37 -11.66
N PHE A 86 7.28 1.39 -11.81
CA PHE A 86 7.94 1.12 -13.09
C PHE A 86 8.34 -0.33 -13.29
N GLY A 87 8.36 -1.14 -12.24
CA GLY A 87 8.82 -2.52 -12.31
C GLY A 87 7.81 -3.56 -11.84
N PRO A 88 7.87 -4.78 -12.40
CA PRO A 88 7.00 -5.88 -12.00
C PRO A 88 7.50 -6.54 -10.70
N LEU A 89 6.63 -7.34 -10.07
CA LEU A 89 6.97 -8.29 -9.01
C LEU A 89 7.72 -7.71 -7.82
N ASN A 90 7.25 -6.58 -7.27
CA ASN A 90 7.92 -5.96 -6.12
C ASN A 90 9.38 -5.53 -6.39
N LEU A 91 9.71 -5.10 -7.62
CA LEU A 91 11.04 -4.58 -7.93
C LEU A 91 11.46 -3.50 -6.92
N GLY A 92 10.54 -2.67 -6.49
CA GLY A 92 10.79 -1.65 -5.48
C GLY A 92 11.27 -2.23 -4.15
N LEU A 93 10.72 -3.36 -3.70
CA LEU A 93 11.17 -4.03 -2.50
C LEU A 93 12.62 -4.54 -2.66
N GLY A 94 12.96 -5.06 -3.83
CA GLY A 94 14.33 -5.47 -4.18
C GLY A 94 15.31 -4.30 -4.17
N LEU A 95 14.93 -3.16 -4.75
CA LEU A 95 15.74 -1.94 -4.74
C LEU A 95 15.92 -1.37 -3.33
N LYS A 96 14.85 -1.33 -2.54
CA LYS A 96 14.90 -0.96 -1.11
C LYS A 96 15.85 -1.86 -0.33
N PHE A 97 15.79 -3.17 -0.58
CA PHE A 97 16.71 -4.13 0.05
C PHE A 97 18.17 -3.86 -0.35
N ALA A 98 18.44 -3.67 -1.64
CA ALA A 98 19.78 -3.35 -2.12
C ALA A 98 20.34 -2.07 -1.48
N TYR A 99 19.53 -1.02 -1.37
CA TYR A 99 19.89 0.21 -0.70
C TYR A 99 20.28 -0.02 0.77
N PHE A 100 19.44 -0.71 1.54
CA PHE A 100 19.73 -0.97 2.94
C PHE A 100 20.90 -1.91 3.16
N LYS A 101 21.05 -2.93 2.31
CA LYS A 101 22.17 -3.85 2.37
C LYS A 101 23.50 -3.14 2.12
N ASN A 102 23.56 -2.26 1.13
CA ASN A 102 24.78 -1.54 0.77
C ASN A 102 25.14 -0.48 1.81
N LYS A 103 24.17 0.32 2.26
CA LYS A 103 24.42 1.45 3.17
C LYS A 103 24.55 1.03 4.64
N PHE A 104 23.71 0.11 5.11
CA PHE A 104 23.63 -0.25 6.53
C PHE A 104 24.10 -1.67 6.82
N LYS A 105 24.57 -2.40 5.79
CA LYS A 105 25.03 -3.81 5.92
C LYS A 105 23.97 -4.73 6.53
N PHE A 106 22.71 -4.51 6.18
CA PHE A 106 21.59 -5.33 6.67
C PHE A 106 21.77 -6.81 6.38
N LYS A 107 21.44 -7.66 7.35
CA LYS A 107 21.29 -9.08 7.12
C LYS A 107 20.00 -9.34 6.34
N ASN A 108 20.03 -10.31 5.43
CA ASN A 108 18.85 -10.69 4.64
C ASN A 108 17.66 -11.05 5.55
N SER A 109 17.91 -11.76 6.65
CA SER A 109 16.91 -12.16 7.65
C SER A 109 16.19 -10.95 8.26
N ASP A 110 16.91 -9.90 8.61
CA ASP A 110 16.34 -8.71 9.28
C ASP A 110 15.45 -7.93 8.32
N PHE A 111 15.86 -7.82 7.05
CA PHE A 111 15.05 -7.17 6.02
C PHE A 111 13.77 -7.95 5.74
N ILE A 112 13.86 -9.28 5.58
CA ILE A 112 12.71 -10.15 5.34
C ILE A 112 11.73 -10.06 6.52
N LYS A 113 12.25 -10.12 7.75
CA LYS A 113 11.46 -9.98 8.97
C LYS A 113 10.65 -8.70 9.00
N VAL A 114 11.30 -7.55 8.85
CA VAL A 114 10.61 -6.25 8.85
C VAL A 114 9.59 -6.14 7.71
N SER A 115 9.90 -6.72 6.55
CA SER A 115 9.00 -6.70 5.40
C SER A 115 7.75 -7.55 5.65
N ILE A 116 7.87 -8.73 6.27
CA ILE A 116 6.74 -9.57 6.67
C ILE A 116 5.93 -8.88 7.76
N ASP A 117 6.58 -8.40 8.81
CA ASP A 117 5.93 -7.70 9.91
C ASP A 117 5.12 -6.49 9.40
N TYR A 118 5.70 -5.71 8.47
CA TYR A 118 5.01 -4.61 7.82
C TYR A 118 3.78 -5.08 7.03
N ALA A 119 3.94 -6.12 6.20
CA ALA A 119 2.85 -6.63 5.38
C ALA A 119 1.67 -7.13 6.24
N VAL A 120 1.96 -7.90 7.29
CA VAL A 120 0.93 -8.43 8.21
C VAL A 120 0.27 -7.29 8.99
N PHE A 121 1.05 -6.33 9.49
CA PHE A 121 0.50 -5.16 10.19
C PHE A 121 -0.42 -4.34 9.27
N HIS A 122 0.02 -4.09 8.04
CA HIS A 122 -0.75 -3.33 7.06
C HIS A 122 -2.05 -4.05 6.70
N LEU A 123 -1.98 -5.35 6.42
CA LEU A 123 -3.15 -6.16 6.10
C LEU A 123 -4.16 -6.20 7.25
N PHE A 124 -3.67 -6.46 8.47
CA PHE A 124 -4.50 -6.45 9.68
C PHE A 124 -5.22 -5.11 9.87
N TYR A 125 -4.48 -4.00 9.70
CA TYR A 125 -5.02 -2.66 9.86
C TYR A 125 -6.07 -2.34 8.79
N THR A 126 -5.78 -2.68 7.52
CA THR A 126 -6.69 -2.46 6.39
C THR A 126 -7.99 -3.25 6.54
N ILE A 127 -7.89 -4.54 6.90
CA ILE A 127 -9.07 -5.39 7.14
C ILE A 127 -9.89 -4.85 8.33
N GLY A 128 -9.22 -4.42 9.40
CA GLY A 128 -9.89 -3.84 10.57
C GLY A 128 -10.70 -2.60 10.23
N ILE A 129 -10.15 -1.67 9.44
CA ILE A 129 -10.88 -0.49 8.98
C ILE A 129 -12.05 -0.90 8.10
N PHE A 130 -11.86 -1.83 7.17
CA PHE A 130 -12.92 -2.29 6.28
C PHE A 130 -14.10 -2.87 7.06
N LEU A 131 -13.81 -3.70 8.05
CA LEU A 131 -14.84 -4.25 8.94
C LEU A 131 -15.61 -3.17 9.68
N LEU A 132 -14.93 -2.16 10.21
CA LEU A 132 -15.59 -1.05 10.90
C LEU A 132 -16.55 -0.31 9.97
N VAL A 133 -16.15 -0.09 8.71
CA VAL A 133 -17.00 0.56 7.70
C VAL A 133 -18.18 -0.31 7.33
N LEU A 134 -17.99 -1.61 7.09
CA LEU A 134 -19.08 -2.54 6.75
C LEU A 134 -20.10 -2.63 7.89
N ILE A 135 -19.65 -2.70 9.14
CA ILE A 135 -20.53 -2.73 10.32
C ILE A 135 -21.31 -1.41 10.45
N TYR A 136 -20.65 -0.27 10.19
CA TYR A 136 -21.31 1.04 10.26
C TYR A 136 -22.39 1.21 9.19
N LEU A 137 -22.19 0.65 8.00
CA LEU A 137 -23.16 0.74 6.90
C LEU A 137 -24.43 -0.07 7.14
N ASP A 138 -24.44 -0.98 8.15
CA ASP A 138 -25.58 -1.82 8.58
C ASP A 138 -26.44 -2.35 7.42
N ARG A 139 -25.78 -2.76 6.33
CA ARG A 139 -26.45 -3.26 5.14
C ARG A 139 -26.49 -4.78 5.22
N ASN A 140 -27.68 -5.34 5.41
CA ASN A 140 -27.94 -6.79 5.33
C ASN A 140 -27.38 -7.42 4.05
N GLU A 141 -27.29 -6.63 2.97
CA GLU A 141 -26.71 -7.00 1.68
C GLU A 141 -25.23 -7.41 1.75
N TYR A 142 -24.48 -6.96 2.78
CA TYR A 142 -23.06 -7.23 2.92
C TYR A 142 -22.70 -8.18 4.06
N SER A 143 -23.69 -8.86 4.64
CA SER A 143 -23.49 -9.75 5.80
C SER A 143 -22.47 -10.86 5.55
N GLU A 144 -22.43 -11.42 4.34
CA GLU A 144 -21.44 -12.45 3.95
C GLU A 144 -20.02 -11.88 3.96
N TYR A 145 -19.82 -10.68 3.42
CA TYR A 145 -18.50 -10.01 3.45
C TYR A 145 -18.09 -9.69 4.88
N VAL A 146 -19.00 -9.21 5.72
CA VAL A 146 -18.72 -8.99 7.16
C VAL A 146 -18.21 -10.26 7.81
N ASN A 147 -18.86 -11.41 7.59
CA ASN A 147 -18.45 -12.67 8.17
C ASN A 147 -17.06 -13.11 7.70
N ILE A 148 -16.78 -13.05 6.40
CA ILE A 148 -15.49 -13.41 5.81
C ILE A 148 -14.36 -12.52 6.38
N PHE A 149 -14.54 -11.21 6.36
CA PHE A 149 -13.52 -10.28 6.84
C PHE A 149 -13.36 -10.32 8.36
N THR A 150 -14.43 -10.60 9.11
CA THR A 150 -14.36 -10.87 10.56
C THR A 150 -13.50 -12.09 10.85
N PHE A 151 -13.73 -13.18 10.14
CA PHE A 151 -12.90 -14.38 10.27
C PHE A 151 -11.43 -14.12 9.95
N LEU A 152 -11.15 -13.41 8.85
CA LEU A 152 -9.78 -13.03 8.47
C LEU A 152 -9.13 -12.12 9.50
N PHE A 153 -9.86 -11.14 10.04
CA PHE A 153 -9.35 -10.23 11.06
C PHE A 153 -8.98 -10.96 12.34
N PHE A 154 -9.89 -11.78 12.87
CA PHE A 154 -9.61 -12.55 14.08
C PHE A 154 -8.53 -13.61 13.85
N GLY A 155 -8.47 -14.24 12.69
CA GLY A 155 -7.40 -15.15 12.30
C GLY A 155 -6.03 -14.47 12.33
N LEU A 156 -5.88 -13.32 11.71
CA LEU A 156 -4.64 -12.52 11.74
C LEU A 156 -4.31 -12.05 13.17
N PHE A 157 -5.32 -11.61 13.92
CA PHE A 157 -5.14 -11.20 15.30
C PHE A 157 -4.59 -12.32 16.17
N LEU A 158 -5.15 -13.53 16.06
CA LEU A 158 -4.66 -14.71 16.77
C LEU A 158 -3.23 -15.08 16.36
N VAL A 159 -2.88 -14.99 15.06
CA VAL A 159 -1.51 -15.23 14.59
C VAL A 159 -0.53 -14.22 15.20
N ILE A 160 -0.88 -12.96 15.26
CA ILE A 160 -0.02 -11.91 15.86
C ILE A 160 0.15 -12.15 17.36
N LEU A 161 -0.94 -12.46 18.09
CA LEU A 161 -0.90 -12.70 19.53
C LEU A 161 -0.12 -13.97 19.90
N SER A 162 -0.36 -15.05 19.16
CA SER A 162 0.23 -16.37 19.44
C SER A 162 1.61 -16.58 18.80
N SER A 163 2.12 -15.61 18.05
CA SER A 163 3.36 -15.75 17.29
C SER A 163 4.55 -16.28 18.11
N ASN A 164 4.74 -15.80 19.33
CA ASN A 164 5.82 -16.29 20.19
C ASN A 164 5.60 -17.76 20.63
N LYS A 165 4.35 -18.15 20.92
CA LYS A 165 4.00 -19.54 21.28
C LYS A 165 4.19 -20.45 20.07
N ILE A 166 3.80 -20.00 18.88
CA ILE A 166 4.00 -20.73 17.61
C ILE A 166 5.49 -20.94 17.34
N VAL A 167 6.30 -19.89 17.47
CA VAL A 167 7.76 -19.98 17.27
C VAL A 167 8.40 -20.95 18.28
N ASN A 168 8.04 -20.87 19.56
CA ASN A 168 8.55 -21.78 20.58
C ASN A 168 8.14 -23.23 20.28
N PHE A 169 6.87 -23.49 19.99
CA PHE A 169 6.38 -24.82 19.62
C PHE A 169 7.14 -25.40 18.41
N ILE A 170 7.40 -24.58 17.37
CA ILE A 170 8.15 -25.00 16.19
C ILE A 170 9.62 -25.28 16.53
N ASN A 171 10.23 -24.47 17.41
CA ASN A 171 11.61 -24.71 17.85
C ASN A 171 11.76 -26.01 18.62
N ASP A 172 10.75 -26.35 19.44
CA ASP A 172 10.72 -27.58 20.23
C ASP A 172 10.30 -28.82 19.41
N SER A 173 9.73 -28.61 18.22
CA SER A 173 9.31 -29.70 17.32
C SER A 173 10.52 -30.37 16.64
N GLY A 174 10.35 -31.61 16.18
CA GLY A 174 11.34 -32.37 15.40
C GLY A 174 11.53 -31.88 13.95
N LEU A 175 11.07 -30.67 13.61
CA LEU A 175 11.12 -30.12 12.24
C LEU A 175 12.54 -29.80 11.76
N ASN A 176 12.71 -29.81 10.44
CA ASN A 176 13.97 -29.49 9.79
C ASN A 176 14.49 -28.09 10.23
N PRO A 177 15.80 -27.95 10.53
CA PRO A 177 16.39 -26.67 10.94
C PRO A 177 16.10 -25.49 10.01
N LYS A 178 16.02 -25.73 8.68
CA LYS A 178 15.65 -24.69 7.70
C LYS A 178 14.22 -24.18 7.89
N ILE A 179 13.29 -25.09 8.22
CA ILE A 179 11.89 -24.74 8.50
C ILE A 179 11.84 -23.92 9.78
N LYS A 180 12.52 -24.36 10.84
CA LYS A 180 12.63 -23.61 12.10
C LYS A 180 13.16 -22.20 11.89
N GLN A 181 14.20 -22.04 11.06
CA GLN A 181 14.78 -20.75 10.72
C GLN A 181 13.77 -19.83 10.00
N ILE A 182 12.94 -20.35 9.08
CA ILE A 182 11.90 -19.59 8.41
C ILE A 182 10.87 -19.08 9.42
N PHE A 183 10.39 -19.96 10.31
CA PHE A 183 9.37 -19.58 11.29
C PHE A 183 9.91 -18.66 12.40
N SER A 184 11.20 -18.75 12.77
CA SER A 184 11.81 -17.82 13.72
C SER A 184 11.84 -16.37 13.23
N ILE A 185 11.70 -16.15 11.90
CA ILE A 185 11.58 -14.84 11.30
C ILE A 185 10.21 -14.22 11.65
N ILE A 186 9.15 -15.03 11.85
CA ILE A 186 7.77 -14.58 12.04
C ILE A 186 7.47 -14.40 13.54
N ASN A 187 8.14 -13.48 14.22
CA ASN A 187 7.88 -13.22 15.64
C ASN A 187 7.23 -11.86 15.94
N PHE A 188 6.99 -11.04 14.93
CA PHE A 188 6.35 -9.73 15.02
C PHE A 188 6.95 -8.76 16.09
N ASN A 189 8.20 -8.96 16.47
CA ASN A 189 8.84 -8.09 17.47
C ASN A 189 8.99 -6.65 16.99
N SER A 190 9.13 -6.45 15.67
CA SER A 190 9.20 -5.10 15.11
C SER A 190 7.88 -4.31 15.25
N ILE A 191 6.75 -5.01 15.41
CA ILE A 191 5.44 -4.39 15.69
C ILE A 191 5.28 -4.14 17.19
N LYS A 192 5.73 -5.09 18.04
CA LYS A 192 5.46 -5.07 19.49
C LYS A 192 6.19 -3.97 20.23
N ARG A 193 7.42 -3.61 19.86
CA ARG A 193 8.26 -2.68 20.63
C ARG A 193 7.73 -1.27 20.53
N ASN A 194 7.46 -0.56 19.67
CA ASN A 194 6.93 0.81 19.64
C ASN A 194 5.49 0.85 19.09
N ARG A 195 4.66 -0.11 19.52
CA ARG A 195 3.30 -0.30 19.00
C ARG A 195 2.46 0.98 18.98
N LEU A 196 2.54 1.82 20.01
CA LEU A 196 1.77 3.07 20.06
C LEU A 196 2.21 4.06 18.98
N LYS A 197 3.53 4.26 18.79
CA LYS A 197 4.05 5.14 17.75
C LYS A 197 3.68 4.62 16.36
N LEU A 198 3.77 3.30 16.15
CA LEU A 198 3.40 2.65 14.91
C LEU A 198 1.90 2.81 14.64
N PHE A 199 1.06 2.58 15.65
CA PHE A 199 -0.39 2.73 15.57
C PHE A 199 -0.79 4.17 15.22
N ILE A 200 -0.24 5.17 15.91
CA ILE A 200 -0.52 6.59 15.64
C ILE A 200 -0.09 6.95 14.21
N SER A 201 1.14 6.57 13.81
CA SER A 201 1.64 6.87 12.46
C SER A 201 0.80 6.19 11.36
N ALA A 202 0.33 4.97 11.60
CA ALA A 202 -0.53 4.25 10.68
C ALA A 202 -1.91 4.92 10.56
N ASN A 203 -2.53 5.33 11.68
CA ASN A 203 -3.81 6.05 11.64
C ASN A 203 -3.71 7.30 10.77
N PHE A 204 -2.69 8.14 11.00
CA PHE A 204 -2.48 9.32 10.16
C PHE A 204 -2.26 8.94 8.70
N HIS A 205 -1.44 7.93 8.41
CA HIS A 205 -1.22 7.48 7.05
C HIS A 205 -2.53 7.08 6.34
N TYR A 206 -3.40 6.33 7.02
CA TYR A 206 -4.70 5.92 6.45
C TYR A 206 -5.67 7.09 6.32
N ILE A 207 -5.74 7.99 7.30
CA ILE A 207 -6.56 9.22 7.19
C ILE A 207 -6.15 10.01 5.95
N PHE A 208 -4.85 10.22 5.72
CA PHE A 208 -4.37 10.92 4.53
C PHE A 208 -4.60 10.10 3.25
N THR A 209 -4.58 8.76 3.31
CA THR A 209 -4.95 7.91 2.17
C THR A 209 -6.42 8.12 1.79
N PHE A 210 -7.34 8.10 2.74
CA PHE A 210 -8.77 8.34 2.51
C PHE A 210 -9.01 9.76 1.99
N LEU A 211 -8.33 10.73 2.57
CA LEU A 211 -8.43 12.12 2.18
C LEU A 211 -7.97 12.35 0.74
N THR A 212 -6.89 11.67 0.26
CA THR A 212 -6.50 11.79 -1.15
C THR A 212 -7.60 11.34 -2.10
N ILE A 213 -8.30 10.25 -1.77
CA ILE A 213 -9.38 9.71 -2.61
C ILE A 213 -10.61 10.61 -2.56
N TYR A 214 -11.03 11.02 -1.36
CA TYR A 214 -12.16 11.91 -1.19
C TYR A 214 -11.96 13.25 -1.93
N LEU A 215 -10.77 13.84 -1.82
CA LEU A 215 -10.43 15.06 -2.56
C LEU A 215 -10.38 14.82 -4.08
N THR A 216 -10.01 13.60 -4.51
CA THR A 216 -10.05 13.25 -5.93
C THR A 216 -11.49 13.12 -6.44
N PHE A 217 -12.42 12.61 -5.64
CA PHE A 217 -13.84 12.67 -5.98
C PHE A 217 -14.29 14.12 -6.20
N ASN A 218 -13.94 15.01 -5.26
CA ASN A 218 -14.27 16.43 -5.39
C ASN A 218 -13.61 17.10 -6.61
N PHE A 219 -12.34 16.73 -6.92
CA PHE A 219 -11.65 17.21 -8.11
C PHE A 219 -12.37 16.80 -9.40
N LEU A 220 -12.76 15.52 -9.49
CA LEU A 220 -13.46 14.96 -10.66
C LEU A 220 -14.96 15.31 -10.69
N ASN A 221 -15.44 16.07 -9.71
CA ASN A 221 -16.85 16.42 -9.53
C ASN A 221 -17.75 15.17 -9.45
N ILE A 222 -17.29 14.17 -8.72
CA ILE A 222 -18.03 12.95 -8.41
C ILE A 222 -18.71 13.15 -7.06
N ASP A 223 -20.03 13.00 -7.05
CA ASP A 223 -20.84 13.14 -5.82
C ASP A 223 -20.82 11.82 -5.02
N ASN A 224 -19.83 11.70 -4.15
CA ASN A 224 -19.63 10.52 -3.30
C ASN A 224 -19.32 10.92 -1.87
N THR A 225 -19.59 10.00 -0.95
CA THR A 225 -19.38 10.19 0.48
C THR A 225 -17.91 9.93 0.88
N PHE A 226 -17.54 10.38 2.08
CA PHE A 226 -16.25 10.04 2.66
C PHE A 226 -16.11 8.51 2.91
N PHE A 227 -17.23 7.81 3.17
CA PHE A 227 -17.23 6.36 3.33
C PHE A 227 -16.92 5.63 2.04
N ASP A 228 -17.40 6.13 0.89
CA ASP A 228 -17.04 5.56 -0.42
C ASP A 228 -15.54 5.72 -0.69
N ALA A 229 -14.94 6.83 -0.23
CA ALA A 229 -13.49 7.03 -0.32
C ALA A 229 -12.72 6.02 0.55
N ILE A 230 -13.22 5.70 1.75
CA ILE A 230 -12.62 4.67 2.62
C ILE A 230 -12.73 3.29 1.94
N ASN A 231 -13.91 2.91 1.44
CA ASN A 231 -14.12 1.65 0.74
C ASN A 231 -13.19 1.53 -0.48
N PHE A 232 -13.11 2.57 -1.30
CA PHE A 232 -12.21 2.61 -2.46
C PHE A 232 -10.75 2.39 -2.04
N ALA A 233 -10.30 3.12 -1.00
CA ALA A 233 -8.93 2.99 -0.49
C ALA A 233 -8.64 1.59 0.01
N VAL A 234 -9.52 1.01 0.80
CA VAL A 234 -9.34 -0.30 1.41
C VAL A 234 -9.28 -1.40 0.36
N ILE A 235 -10.21 -1.40 -0.61
CA ILE A 235 -10.20 -2.36 -1.72
C ILE A 235 -8.90 -2.22 -2.52
N GLY A 236 -8.48 -0.99 -2.82
CA GLY A 236 -7.23 -0.70 -3.50
C GLY A 236 -6.00 -1.20 -2.73
N GLU A 237 -5.95 -0.99 -1.42
CA GLU A 237 -4.83 -1.43 -0.57
C GLU A 237 -4.77 -2.97 -0.46
N ILE A 238 -5.91 -3.65 -0.26
CA ILE A 238 -5.96 -5.13 -0.25
C ILE A 238 -5.48 -5.68 -1.60
N SER A 239 -5.98 -5.12 -2.70
CA SER A 239 -5.59 -5.53 -4.05
C SER A 239 -4.11 -5.29 -4.34
N SER A 240 -3.51 -4.29 -3.67
CA SER A 240 -2.11 -3.95 -3.83
C SER A 240 -1.14 -5.03 -3.33
N PHE A 241 -1.58 -5.99 -2.54
CA PHE A 241 -0.77 -7.15 -2.14
C PHE A 241 -0.44 -8.07 -3.32
N TYR A 242 -1.29 -8.14 -4.35
CA TYR A 242 -1.08 -8.94 -5.55
C TYR A 242 -0.25 -8.18 -6.59
N ARG A 243 1.02 -7.88 -6.27
CA ARG A 243 1.91 -7.09 -7.12
C ARG A 243 2.45 -7.88 -8.31
N ILE A 244 1.62 -8.14 -9.31
CA ILE A 244 1.98 -8.91 -10.51
C ILE A 244 2.41 -7.97 -11.63
N THR A 245 1.68 -6.86 -11.82
CA THR A 245 1.94 -5.88 -12.87
C THR A 245 2.69 -4.65 -12.32
N PRO A 246 3.44 -3.91 -13.15
CA PRO A 246 4.01 -2.63 -12.76
C PRO A 246 2.92 -1.69 -12.24
N GLY A 247 3.14 -1.10 -11.06
CA GLY A 247 2.18 -0.21 -10.40
C GLY A 247 0.83 -0.87 -10.07
N ASN A 248 0.71 -2.20 -10.13
CA ASN A 248 -0.56 -2.93 -10.03
C ASN A 248 -1.63 -2.44 -11.01
N ILE A 249 -1.21 -1.91 -12.17
CA ILE A 249 -2.14 -1.44 -13.21
C ILE A 249 -2.98 -2.64 -13.68
N GLY A 250 -4.28 -2.45 -13.71
CA GLY A 250 -5.29 -3.45 -14.06
C GLY A 250 -5.75 -4.30 -12.87
N ILE A 251 -4.88 -4.67 -11.93
CA ILE A 251 -5.27 -5.50 -10.77
C ILE A 251 -6.15 -4.70 -9.81
N ILE A 252 -5.73 -3.50 -9.46
CA ILE A 252 -6.49 -2.61 -8.57
C ILE A 252 -7.80 -2.21 -9.25
N GLU A 253 -7.76 -1.84 -10.53
CA GLU A 253 -8.94 -1.43 -11.27
C GLU A 253 -9.96 -2.57 -11.39
N ILE A 254 -9.53 -3.80 -11.69
CA ILE A 254 -10.43 -4.97 -11.76
C ILE A 254 -11.08 -5.22 -10.40
N ALA A 255 -10.32 -5.17 -9.31
CA ALA A 255 -10.89 -5.34 -7.98
C ALA A 255 -11.91 -4.23 -7.65
N LEU A 256 -11.60 -2.97 -7.93
CA LEU A 256 -12.52 -1.86 -7.71
C LEU A 256 -13.77 -1.96 -8.57
N ILE A 257 -13.64 -2.40 -9.84
CA ILE A 257 -14.78 -2.62 -10.74
C ILE A 257 -15.65 -3.78 -10.24
N PHE A 258 -15.04 -4.83 -9.67
CA PHE A 258 -15.80 -5.93 -9.07
C PHE A 258 -16.69 -5.46 -7.91
N PHE A 259 -16.21 -4.48 -7.12
CA PHE A 259 -16.94 -3.88 -6.01
C PHE A 259 -17.61 -2.54 -6.36
N LYS A 260 -17.84 -2.24 -7.64
CA LYS A 260 -18.39 -0.95 -8.09
C LYS A 260 -19.73 -0.58 -7.46
N ASP A 261 -20.58 -1.57 -7.21
CA ASP A 261 -21.91 -1.37 -6.63
C ASP A 261 -21.82 -0.95 -5.15
N LEU A 262 -20.85 -1.52 -4.40
CA LEU A 262 -20.51 -1.08 -3.05
C LEU A 262 -19.96 0.35 -3.03
N LEU A 263 -19.24 0.74 -4.08
CA LEU A 263 -18.62 2.06 -4.20
C LEU A 263 -19.58 3.11 -4.78
N SER A 264 -20.74 2.71 -5.30
CA SER A 264 -21.67 3.58 -6.05
C SER A 264 -20.97 4.35 -7.19
N LEU A 265 -19.98 3.72 -7.84
CA LEU A 265 -19.16 4.32 -8.89
C LEU A 265 -19.35 3.60 -10.24
N THR A 266 -19.25 4.37 -11.32
CA THR A 266 -19.15 3.80 -12.67
C THR A 266 -17.71 3.32 -12.95
N THR A 267 -17.58 2.39 -13.90
CA THR A 267 -16.26 1.91 -14.35
C THR A 267 -15.35 3.05 -14.82
N ILE A 268 -15.92 4.05 -15.50
CA ILE A 268 -15.17 5.23 -15.98
C ILE A 268 -14.63 6.03 -14.80
N GLN A 269 -15.47 6.30 -13.80
CA GLN A 269 -15.06 7.04 -12.59
C GLN A 269 -13.93 6.31 -11.85
N ILE A 270 -14.03 4.99 -11.68
CA ILE A 270 -12.98 4.17 -11.05
C ILE A 270 -11.65 4.33 -11.77
N ILE A 271 -11.64 4.23 -13.11
CA ILE A 271 -10.42 4.36 -13.91
C ILE A 271 -9.85 5.78 -13.81
N LEU A 272 -10.68 6.82 -13.90
CA LEU A 272 -10.24 8.21 -13.76
C LEU A 272 -9.63 8.51 -12.40
N ILE A 273 -10.27 8.04 -11.32
CA ILE A 273 -9.75 8.18 -9.96
C ILE A 273 -8.39 7.50 -9.85
N SER A 274 -8.28 6.25 -10.32
CA SER A 274 -7.03 5.46 -10.25
C SER A 274 -5.89 6.13 -10.99
N ILE A 275 -6.13 6.65 -12.20
CA ILE A 275 -5.12 7.37 -13.00
C ILE A 275 -4.70 8.67 -12.29
N THR A 276 -5.66 9.46 -11.82
CA THR A 276 -5.40 10.72 -11.11
C THR A 276 -4.55 10.47 -9.86
N GLN A 277 -4.90 9.47 -9.05
CA GLN A 277 -4.16 9.06 -7.85
C GLN A 277 -2.71 8.69 -8.18
N ARG A 278 -2.47 7.93 -9.25
CA ARG A 278 -1.12 7.53 -9.68
C ARG A 278 -0.28 8.71 -10.14
N LEU A 279 -0.84 9.59 -10.96
CA LEU A 279 -0.13 10.76 -11.45
C LEU A 279 0.28 11.69 -10.30
N LEU A 280 -0.63 12.00 -9.39
CA LEU A 280 -0.35 12.88 -8.25
C LEU A 280 0.62 12.21 -7.25
N SER A 281 0.52 10.91 -7.05
CA SER A 281 1.49 10.14 -6.26
C SER A 281 2.89 10.21 -6.86
N LEU A 282 3.03 10.02 -8.18
CA LEU A 282 4.32 10.13 -8.87
C LEU A 282 4.94 11.53 -8.74
N LEU A 283 4.13 12.57 -8.94
CA LEU A 283 4.58 13.96 -8.79
C LEU A 283 5.07 14.24 -7.37
N SER A 284 4.32 13.77 -6.36
CA SER A 284 4.69 13.96 -4.95
C SER A 284 5.97 13.20 -4.58
N LEU A 285 6.17 11.97 -5.07
CA LEU A 285 7.41 11.21 -4.87
C LEU A 285 8.60 11.90 -5.54
N GLY A 286 8.41 12.43 -6.77
CA GLY A 286 9.42 13.21 -7.46
C GLY A 286 9.82 14.47 -6.68
N PHE A 287 8.83 15.20 -6.14
CA PHE A 287 9.06 16.38 -5.32
C PHE A 287 9.83 16.06 -4.03
N ILE A 288 9.42 15.02 -3.30
CA ILE A 288 10.13 14.60 -2.08
C ILE A 288 11.57 14.20 -2.43
N ASN A 289 11.79 13.47 -3.53
CA ASN A 289 13.12 13.08 -3.95
C ASN A 289 14.02 14.30 -4.26
N LEU A 290 13.48 15.30 -4.97
CA LEU A 290 14.20 16.54 -5.26
C LEU A 290 14.55 17.32 -3.98
N THR A 291 13.60 17.45 -3.05
CA THR A 291 13.83 18.13 -1.78
C THR A 291 14.88 17.40 -0.93
N LEU A 292 14.85 16.07 -0.88
CA LEU A 292 15.88 15.28 -0.19
C LEU A 292 17.27 15.49 -0.84
N GLY A 293 17.34 15.56 -2.17
CA GLY A 293 18.60 15.81 -2.89
C GLY A 293 19.17 17.21 -2.66
N LEU A 294 18.31 18.21 -2.49
CA LEU A 294 18.73 19.60 -2.29
C LEU A 294 19.16 19.89 -0.84
N PHE A 295 18.42 19.38 0.14
CA PHE A 295 18.63 19.73 1.55
C PHE A 295 19.45 18.70 2.33
N PHE A 296 19.47 17.46 1.87
CA PHE A 296 20.20 16.41 2.51
C PHE A 296 21.19 15.83 1.51
N LYS A 297 22.48 16.21 1.59
CA LYS A 297 23.52 15.42 0.93
C LYS A 297 23.31 13.98 1.41
N VAL A 298 22.80 13.12 0.51
CA VAL A 298 22.81 11.69 0.76
C VAL A 298 24.26 11.35 0.94
N SER A 299 24.71 11.22 2.20
CA SER A 299 26.09 10.89 2.51
C SER A 299 26.41 9.57 1.83
N ASP A 300 27.33 9.61 0.93
CA ASP A 300 27.92 8.47 0.22
C ASP A 300 28.35 7.37 1.18
#